data_2e22d58c02f0ff26faec2c24469a3796
#
_entry.id   2e22d58c02f0ff26faec2c24469a3796
#
_cell.length_a   1.000
_cell.length_b   1.000
_cell.length_c   1.000
_cell.angle_alpha   90.00
_cell.angle_beta   90.00
_cell.angle_gamma   90.00
#
_symmetry.space_group_name_H-M   'P 1'
#
loop_
_entity.id
_entity.type
_entity.pdbx_description
1 polymer ?
#
loop_
_entity_poly.entity_id
_entity_poly.type
_entity_poly.pdbx_seq_one_letter_code
_entity_poly.pdbx_strand_id
1 'polypeptide(L)'
;RDRSVSRGLGDVYKRQDENGVPTTVTHEKAGYMDISPLDLGENARRDMVMTLEDMGFEIESSHHEKAPGQHEIDFRYAGAMETADRIVTFKTAVRSIAKRFGLYATFMPKPKAGTAGSGMHINISLFQNGKNIFSDPEAEDGLSQEAKWFMGGIMAHVKGMCAVTNPLVNSYKRLTSGCDAPRDIIWTTKNHNTLLRIPFMRGEDTRIELRFPDPSANAYLTIALCMAAGLDGIAKHLDPGAESARLFASRTEAEKAAAGIDHLPDTLREAVAFMEEDSFVKMVLGQEFVDLYVEAKKAEWNEYMSQVSEWEVDKYLYRT
;
A
#
# COMPACT_ATOMS: atom_id res chain seq x y z
N ARG A 1 -14.56 17.38 7.57
CA ARG A 1 -14.50 16.69 6.27
C ARG A 1 -13.17 16.00 6.18
N ASP A 2 -13.20 14.70 6.02
CA ASP A 2 -12.01 13.88 5.88
C ASP A 2 -11.47 14.05 4.46
N ARG A 3 -10.16 14.20 4.34
CA ARG A 3 -9.48 14.23 3.06
C ARG A 3 -8.45 13.11 3.05
N SER A 4 -8.52 12.22 2.06
CA SER A 4 -7.51 11.19 1.84
C SER A 4 -6.84 11.41 0.50
N VAL A 5 -5.53 11.22 0.45
CA VAL A 5 -4.73 11.27 -0.77
C VAL A 5 -4.22 9.87 -1.06
N SER A 6 -4.48 9.37 -2.26
CA SER A 6 -3.79 8.19 -2.76
C SER A 6 -2.55 8.66 -3.50
N ARG A 7 -1.36 8.34 -2.99
CA ARG A 7 -0.11 8.44 -3.74
C ARG A 7 0.35 7.04 -4.10
N GLY A 8 0.78 6.89 -5.34
CA GLY A 8 1.51 5.71 -5.76
C GLY A 8 0.67 4.46 -5.92
N LEU A 9 -0.23 4.46 -6.87
CA LEU A 9 -0.71 3.21 -7.45
C LEU A 9 0.36 2.75 -8.44
N GLY A 10 1.34 1.98 -7.92
CA GLY A 10 2.32 1.33 -8.75
C GLY A 10 1.65 0.26 -9.62
N ASP A 11 1.75 0.40 -10.91
CA ASP A 11 1.36 -0.61 -11.90
C ASP A 11 2.59 -1.07 -12.68
N VAL A 12 2.58 -2.31 -13.14
CA VAL A 12 3.67 -2.88 -13.94
C VAL A 12 3.16 -3.22 -15.33
N TYR A 13 3.77 -2.61 -16.35
CA TYR A 13 3.45 -2.88 -17.74
C TYR A 13 4.24 -4.09 -18.25
N LYS A 14 3.52 -5.10 -18.72
CA LYS A 14 4.08 -6.32 -19.29
C LYS A 14 3.69 -6.46 -20.74
N ARG A 15 4.57 -7.09 -21.54
CA ARG A 15 4.23 -7.45 -22.91
C ARG A 15 3.12 -8.49 -22.90
N GLN A 16 2.22 -8.38 -23.87
CA GLN A 16 1.33 -9.46 -24.26
C GLN A 16 2.00 -10.35 -25.31
N ASP A 17 1.66 -11.62 -25.30
CA ASP A 17 2.01 -12.52 -26.41
C ASP A 17 1.13 -12.24 -27.67
N GLU A 18 1.34 -13.03 -28.72
CA GLU A 18 0.59 -12.90 -29.98
C GLU A 18 -0.93 -13.12 -29.83
N ASN A 19 -1.35 -13.75 -28.74
CA ASN A 19 -2.76 -13.98 -28.41
C ASN A 19 -3.33 -12.95 -27.43
N GLY A 20 -2.53 -11.95 -27.03
CA GLY A 20 -2.90 -10.93 -26.07
C GLY A 20 -2.84 -11.39 -24.62
N VAL A 21 -2.20 -12.54 -24.33
CA VAL A 21 -2.03 -13.08 -22.98
C VAL A 21 -0.88 -12.36 -22.27
N PRO A 22 -1.05 -11.94 -21.00
CA PRO A 22 0.03 -11.31 -20.24
C PRO A 22 1.23 -12.22 -20.05
N THR A 23 2.42 -11.70 -20.31
CA THR A 23 3.69 -12.43 -20.06
C THR A 23 4.34 -11.94 -18.75
N THR A 24 5.41 -12.61 -18.33
CA THR A 24 6.26 -12.14 -17.22
C THR A 24 7.35 -11.17 -17.67
N VAL A 25 7.43 -10.88 -18.97
CA VAL A 25 8.46 -10.00 -19.57
C VAL A 25 8.00 -8.55 -19.47
N THR A 26 8.81 -7.70 -18.84
CA THR A 26 8.60 -6.26 -18.86
C THR A 26 8.98 -5.69 -20.23
N HIS A 27 8.33 -4.60 -20.65
CA HIS A 27 8.56 -4.03 -21.97
C HIS A 27 9.90 -3.29 -22.06
N GLU A 28 10.52 -2.95 -20.90
CA GLU A 28 11.79 -2.22 -20.78
C GLU A 28 12.50 -2.57 -19.46
N LYS A 29 13.64 -1.90 -19.19
CA LYS A 29 14.49 -2.10 -18.01
C LYS A 29 14.89 -0.79 -17.33
N ALA A 30 14.14 0.28 -17.54
CA ALA A 30 14.35 1.56 -16.86
C ALA A 30 14.21 1.42 -15.34
N GLY A 31 14.65 2.42 -14.62
CA GLY A 31 14.60 2.53 -13.17
C GLY A 31 13.96 3.84 -12.70
N TYR A 32 14.12 4.14 -11.42
CA TYR A 32 13.47 5.26 -10.76
C TYR A 32 13.80 6.60 -11.42
N MET A 33 12.76 7.34 -11.82
CA MET A 33 12.85 8.65 -12.51
C MET A 33 13.54 8.64 -13.86
N ASP A 34 13.78 7.46 -14.46
CA ASP A 34 14.26 7.41 -15.83
C ASP A 34 13.23 7.99 -16.81
N ILE A 35 13.74 8.59 -17.89
CA ILE A 35 12.98 9.21 -18.97
C ILE A 35 13.31 8.55 -20.31
N SER A 36 12.59 8.91 -21.37
CA SER A 36 12.90 8.49 -22.74
C SER A 36 14.38 8.82 -23.10
N PRO A 37 15.14 7.93 -23.75
CA PRO A 37 14.66 6.71 -24.42
C PRO A 37 14.69 5.43 -23.56
N LEU A 38 15.01 5.51 -22.27
CA LEU A 38 15.05 4.35 -21.38
C LEU A 38 13.65 3.92 -20.95
N ASP A 39 12.80 4.88 -20.56
CA ASP A 39 11.38 4.66 -20.25
C ASP A 39 10.57 4.51 -21.55
N LEU A 40 10.29 3.28 -21.94
CA LEU A 40 9.46 2.98 -23.11
C LEU A 40 7.96 3.04 -22.79
N GLY A 41 7.58 3.16 -21.53
CA GLY A 41 6.19 3.30 -21.08
C GLY A 41 5.68 4.74 -21.05
N GLU A 42 6.54 5.73 -21.27
CA GLU A 42 6.21 7.16 -21.18
C GLU A 42 4.98 7.55 -22.00
N ASN A 43 4.89 7.08 -23.26
CA ASN A 43 3.76 7.40 -24.14
C ASN A 43 2.43 6.85 -23.61
N ALA A 44 2.44 5.59 -23.11
CA ALA A 44 1.25 4.98 -22.52
C ALA A 44 0.85 5.72 -21.24
N ARG A 45 1.83 6.04 -20.38
CA ARG A 45 1.59 6.77 -19.14
C ARG A 45 1.07 8.18 -19.39
N ARG A 46 1.59 8.89 -20.39
CA ARG A 46 1.09 10.21 -20.81
C ARG A 46 -0.38 10.15 -21.27
N ASP A 47 -0.72 9.15 -22.07
CA ASP A 47 -2.11 8.95 -22.54
C ASP A 47 -3.06 8.65 -21.36
N MET A 48 -2.57 7.91 -20.36
CA MET A 48 -3.31 7.66 -19.12
C MET A 48 -3.54 8.97 -18.33
N VAL A 49 -2.50 9.78 -18.17
CA VAL A 49 -2.60 11.08 -17.47
C VAL A 49 -3.63 11.97 -18.16
N MET A 50 -3.50 12.19 -19.45
CA MET A 50 -4.44 13.04 -20.22
C MET A 50 -5.88 12.52 -20.13
N THR A 51 -6.09 11.20 -20.25
CA THR A 51 -7.43 10.61 -20.14
C THR A 51 -7.99 10.78 -18.71
N LEU A 52 -7.17 10.62 -17.67
CA LEU A 52 -7.61 10.81 -16.30
C LEU A 52 -7.95 12.27 -16.01
N GLU A 53 -7.17 13.23 -16.55
CA GLU A 53 -7.48 14.67 -16.46
C GLU A 53 -8.80 15.00 -17.16
N ASP A 54 -9.06 14.46 -18.36
CA ASP A 54 -10.34 14.59 -19.07
C ASP A 54 -11.51 13.99 -18.25
N MET A 55 -11.25 12.98 -17.42
CA MET A 55 -12.23 12.40 -16.49
C MET A 55 -12.37 13.17 -15.17
N GLY A 56 -11.67 14.30 -15.00
CA GLY A 56 -11.76 15.18 -13.84
C GLY A 56 -10.80 14.82 -12.68
N PHE A 57 -9.77 14.01 -12.94
CA PHE A 57 -8.67 13.83 -11.97
C PHE A 57 -7.73 15.05 -12.02
N GLU A 58 -7.28 15.49 -10.88
CA GLU A 58 -6.15 16.43 -10.77
C GLU A 58 -4.88 15.59 -10.56
N ILE A 59 -4.04 15.47 -11.60
CA ILE A 59 -2.80 14.71 -11.53
C ILE A 59 -1.71 15.56 -10.90
N GLU A 60 -1.03 15.03 -9.87
CA GLU A 60 0.06 15.70 -9.16
C GLU A 60 1.43 15.32 -9.73
N SER A 61 1.64 14.03 -10.02
CA SER A 61 2.89 13.55 -10.61
C SER A 61 2.70 12.27 -11.42
N SER A 62 3.66 12.01 -12.30
CA SER A 62 3.70 10.79 -13.13
C SER A 62 5.14 10.47 -13.50
N HIS A 63 5.65 9.30 -13.10
CA HIS A 63 7.05 8.94 -13.30
C HIS A 63 7.26 7.42 -13.42
N HIS A 64 8.46 7.03 -13.89
CA HIS A 64 8.92 5.66 -13.85
C HIS A 64 9.35 5.29 -12.42
N GLU A 65 8.95 4.12 -11.94
CA GLU A 65 9.30 3.61 -10.63
C GLU A 65 10.55 2.70 -10.66
N LYS A 66 10.94 2.14 -9.50
CA LYS A 66 12.22 1.41 -9.32
C LYS A 66 12.30 0.11 -10.11
N ALA A 67 11.19 -0.63 -10.21
CA ALA A 67 11.22 -1.91 -10.91
C ALA A 67 11.03 -1.72 -12.42
N PRO A 68 11.69 -2.53 -13.26
CA PRO A 68 11.49 -2.49 -14.71
C PRO A 68 10.02 -2.56 -15.09
N GLY A 69 9.56 -1.63 -15.93
CA GLY A 69 8.18 -1.50 -16.37
C GLY A 69 7.21 -1.04 -15.29
N GLN A 70 7.71 -0.58 -14.15
CA GLN A 70 6.88 -0.07 -13.07
C GLN A 70 6.71 1.45 -13.19
N HIS A 71 5.47 1.90 -13.09
CA HIS A 71 5.09 3.31 -13.21
C HIS A 71 4.24 3.74 -12.04
N GLU A 72 4.26 5.04 -11.75
CA GLU A 72 3.47 5.67 -10.71
C GLU A 72 2.76 6.90 -11.27
N ILE A 73 1.48 7.04 -10.95
CA ILE A 73 0.69 8.23 -11.21
C ILE A 73 0.02 8.64 -9.90
N ASP A 74 0.32 9.84 -9.44
CA ASP A 74 -0.28 10.45 -8.26
C ASP A 74 -1.39 11.39 -8.65
N PHE A 75 -2.51 11.34 -7.95
CA PHE A 75 -3.59 12.28 -8.12
C PHE A 75 -3.98 12.93 -6.80
N ARG A 76 -4.50 14.15 -6.90
CA ARG A 76 -4.83 14.99 -5.77
C ARG A 76 -5.90 14.35 -4.89
N TYR A 77 -5.78 14.61 -3.60
CA TYR A 77 -6.71 14.13 -2.59
C TYR A 77 -8.16 14.61 -2.82
N ALA A 78 -9.09 13.82 -2.34
CA ALA A 78 -10.51 14.14 -2.29
C ALA A 78 -11.13 13.62 -0.98
N GLY A 79 -12.44 13.69 -0.83
CA GLY A 79 -13.12 13.01 0.28
C GLY A 79 -12.93 11.49 0.21
N ALA A 80 -12.99 10.80 1.34
CA ALA A 80 -12.69 9.36 1.45
C ALA A 80 -13.45 8.50 0.42
N MET A 81 -14.77 8.71 0.28
CA MET A 81 -15.59 7.98 -0.70
C MET A 81 -15.18 8.29 -2.13
N GLU A 82 -15.02 9.58 -2.46
CA GLU A 82 -14.59 9.99 -3.79
C GLU A 82 -13.22 9.44 -4.14
N THR A 83 -12.28 9.39 -3.18
CA THR A 83 -10.97 8.76 -3.40
C THR A 83 -11.09 7.27 -3.70
N ALA A 84 -11.98 6.54 -3.01
CA ALA A 84 -12.23 5.14 -3.30
C ALA A 84 -12.80 4.93 -4.72
N ASP A 85 -13.76 5.77 -5.14
CA ASP A 85 -14.31 5.78 -6.50
C ASP A 85 -13.23 6.06 -7.55
N ARG A 86 -12.38 7.05 -7.29
CA ARG A 86 -11.25 7.42 -8.15
C ARG A 86 -10.25 6.27 -8.30
N ILE A 87 -9.89 5.56 -7.22
CA ILE A 87 -8.99 4.40 -7.28
C ILE A 87 -9.55 3.30 -8.18
N VAL A 88 -10.83 2.98 -8.08
CA VAL A 88 -11.48 1.96 -8.93
C VAL A 88 -11.49 2.39 -10.39
N THR A 89 -11.87 3.64 -10.65
CA THR A 89 -11.89 4.25 -11.98
C THR A 89 -10.48 4.28 -12.59
N PHE A 90 -9.49 4.74 -11.83
CA PHE A 90 -8.07 4.75 -12.20
C PHE A 90 -7.60 3.38 -12.70
N LYS A 91 -7.80 2.33 -11.91
CA LYS A 91 -7.38 0.97 -12.28
C LYS A 91 -8.01 0.50 -13.59
N THR A 92 -9.26 0.86 -13.84
CA THR A 92 -10.00 0.52 -15.07
C THR A 92 -9.44 1.28 -16.26
N ALA A 93 -9.24 2.60 -16.13
CA ALA A 93 -8.67 3.46 -17.17
C ALA A 93 -7.27 3.00 -17.57
N VAL A 94 -6.38 2.80 -16.58
CA VAL A 94 -4.99 2.36 -16.80
C VAL A 94 -4.93 1.04 -17.57
N ARG A 95 -5.70 0.03 -17.17
CA ARG A 95 -5.75 -1.26 -17.88
C ARG A 95 -6.26 -1.12 -19.31
N SER A 96 -7.30 -0.30 -19.51
CA SER A 96 -7.90 -0.07 -20.82
C SER A 96 -6.95 0.64 -21.78
N ILE A 97 -6.22 1.63 -21.26
CA ILE A 97 -5.26 2.40 -22.06
C ILE A 97 -4.00 1.58 -22.34
N ALA A 98 -3.44 0.88 -21.36
CA ALA A 98 -2.29 0.00 -21.56
C ALA A 98 -2.51 -0.98 -22.72
N LYS A 99 -3.71 -1.57 -22.82
CA LYS A 99 -4.08 -2.49 -23.90
C LYS A 99 -3.96 -1.86 -25.29
N ARG A 100 -4.25 -0.55 -25.45
CA ARG A 100 -4.10 0.16 -26.73
C ARG A 100 -2.65 0.25 -27.20
N PHE A 101 -1.70 0.18 -26.25
CA PHE A 101 -0.25 0.18 -26.49
C PHE A 101 0.35 -1.25 -26.58
N GLY A 102 -0.48 -2.29 -26.63
CA GLY A 102 0.00 -3.68 -26.60
C GLY A 102 0.61 -4.10 -25.27
N LEU A 103 0.28 -3.39 -24.19
CA LEU A 103 0.75 -3.62 -22.83
C LEU A 103 -0.37 -4.19 -21.97
N TYR A 104 0.01 -4.91 -20.92
CA TYR A 104 -0.88 -5.35 -19.86
C TYR A 104 -0.48 -4.69 -18.56
N ALA A 105 -1.34 -3.86 -18.01
CA ALA A 105 -1.14 -3.23 -16.70
C ALA A 105 -1.63 -4.16 -15.58
N THR A 106 -0.75 -4.47 -14.65
CA THR A 106 -1.07 -5.27 -13.47
C THR A 106 -0.87 -4.47 -12.19
N PHE A 107 -1.81 -4.60 -11.28
CA PHE A 107 -1.76 -4.08 -9.90
C PHE A 107 -1.38 -5.18 -8.90
N MET A 108 -0.71 -6.21 -9.34
CA MET A 108 -0.19 -7.29 -8.49
C MET A 108 0.87 -6.75 -7.53
N PRO A 109 0.78 -7.01 -6.20
CA PRO A 109 1.69 -6.42 -5.21
C PRO A 109 3.17 -6.75 -5.43
N LYS A 110 3.48 -7.97 -5.88
CA LYS A 110 4.84 -8.43 -6.16
C LYS A 110 4.88 -9.24 -7.46
N PRO A 111 4.89 -8.58 -8.63
CA PRO A 111 4.82 -9.27 -9.92
C PRO A 111 6.13 -9.93 -10.34
N LYS A 112 7.27 -9.58 -9.70
CA LYS A 112 8.58 -10.13 -10.02
C LYS A 112 9.44 -10.24 -8.76
N ALA A 113 10.09 -11.38 -8.58
CA ALA A 113 11.04 -11.58 -7.50
C ALA A 113 12.29 -10.69 -7.67
N GLY A 114 12.93 -10.29 -6.55
CA GLY A 114 14.17 -9.51 -6.56
C GLY A 114 14.04 -8.05 -7.01
N THR A 115 12.83 -7.54 -7.25
CA THR A 115 12.59 -6.13 -7.63
C THR A 115 11.64 -5.46 -6.63
N ALA A 116 11.44 -4.14 -6.72
CA ALA A 116 10.42 -3.45 -5.94
C ALA A 116 9.01 -3.99 -6.26
N GLY A 117 8.12 -3.98 -5.27
CA GLY A 117 6.70 -4.30 -5.42
C GLY A 117 5.85 -3.05 -5.59
N SER A 118 4.57 -3.22 -5.94
CA SER A 118 3.60 -2.14 -6.08
C SER A 118 2.88 -1.88 -4.75
N GLY A 119 2.89 -0.63 -4.29
CA GLY A 119 2.15 -0.14 -3.13
C GLY A 119 0.93 0.67 -3.54
N MET A 120 -0.03 0.78 -2.64
CA MET A 120 -1.12 1.76 -2.69
C MET A 120 -0.97 2.64 -1.45
N HIS A 121 -0.14 3.68 -1.54
CA HIS A 121 0.06 4.57 -0.42
C HIS A 121 -1.15 5.47 -0.23
N ILE A 122 -1.67 5.52 0.97
CA ILE A 122 -2.85 6.32 1.32
C ILE A 122 -2.40 7.46 2.22
N ASN A 123 -2.52 8.69 1.75
CA ASN A 123 -2.29 9.87 2.56
C ASN A 123 -3.61 10.31 3.18
N ILE A 124 -3.63 10.52 4.50
CA ILE A 124 -4.82 10.92 5.25
C ILE A 124 -4.54 12.22 5.98
N SER A 125 -5.50 13.13 5.94
CA SER A 125 -5.59 14.30 6.81
C SER A 125 -7.02 14.47 7.29
N LEU A 126 -7.21 14.99 8.51
CA LEU A 126 -8.52 15.29 9.05
C LEU A 126 -8.75 16.80 9.12
N PHE A 127 -9.97 17.21 8.79
CA PHE A 127 -10.35 18.62 8.84
C PHE A 127 -11.57 18.82 9.73
N GLN A 128 -11.47 19.78 10.64
CA GLN A 128 -12.58 20.25 11.45
C GLN A 128 -12.77 21.76 11.24
N ASN A 129 -13.99 22.18 10.88
CA ASN A 129 -14.32 23.59 10.62
C ASN A 129 -13.38 24.25 9.57
N GLY A 130 -12.95 23.50 8.57
CA GLY A 130 -12.06 23.98 7.49
C GLY A 130 -10.57 24.00 7.84
N LYS A 131 -10.17 23.62 9.06
CA LYS A 131 -8.78 23.56 9.48
C LYS A 131 -8.28 22.13 9.54
N ASN A 132 -7.06 21.90 9.10
CA ASN A 132 -6.38 20.63 9.25
C ASN A 132 -6.03 20.39 10.72
N ILE A 133 -6.67 19.41 11.37
CA ILE A 133 -6.45 19.13 12.79
C ILE A 133 -5.22 18.28 13.07
N PHE A 134 -4.51 17.81 12.03
CA PHE A 134 -3.23 17.13 12.21
C PHE A 134 -2.05 18.10 12.36
N SER A 135 -2.25 19.39 12.03
CA SER A 135 -1.23 20.41 12.12
C SER A 135 -1.26 21.10 13.49
N ASP A 136 -0.09 21.22 14.10
CA ASP A 136 0.16 22.09 15.25
C ASP A 136 1.47 22.88 15.00
N PRO A 137 1.39 24.17 14.69
CA PRO A 137 2.58 24.99 14.43
C PRO A 137 3.44 25.24 15.66
N GLU A 138 2.91 25.03 16.87
CA GLU A 138 3.65 25.21 18.14
C GLU A 138 4.42 23.93 18.54
N ALA A 139 4.07 22.77 17.96
CA ALA A 139 4.78 21.51 18.20
C ALA A 139 6.11 21.48 17.42
N GLU A 140 7.17 20.95 18.02
CA GLU A 140 8.51 20.83 17.43
C GLU A 140 8.51 20.09 16.09
N ASP A 141 7.70 19.04 15.98
CA ASP A 141 7.52 18.24 14.76
C ASP A 141 6.38 18.74 13.84
N GLY A 142 5.67 19.79 14.26
CA GLY A 142 4.53 20.36 13.53
C GLY A 142 3.28 19.48 13.52
N LEU A 143 3.21 18.46 14.39
CA LEU A 143 2.10 17.51 14.49
C LEU A 143 1.27 17.75 15.74
N SER A 144 -0.04 17.79 15.59
CA SER A 144 -0.97 17.83 16.72
C SER A 144 -1.00 16.52 17.50
N GLN A 145 -1.57 16.57 18.68
CA GLN A 145 -1.79 15.37 19.48
C GLN A 145 -2.81 14.44 18.81
N GLU A 146 -3.79 14.98 18.11
CA GLU A 146 -4.75 14.22 17.31
C GLU A 146 -4.08 13.44 16.18
N ALA A 147 -3.08 14.01 15.50
CA ALA A 147 -2.29 13.30 14.51
C ALA A 147 -1.54 12.11 15.15
N LYS A 148 -0.94 12.32 16.32
CA LYS A 148 -0.23 11.26 17.05
C LYS A 148 -1.17 10.15 17.49
N TRP A 149 -2.30 10.48 18.08
CA TRP A 149 -3.31 9.48 18.46
C TRP A 149 -3.88 8.74 17.25
N PHE A 150 -4.09 9.42 16.14
CA PHE A 150 -4.53 8.77 14.89
C PHE A 150 -3.52 7.73 14.42
N MET A 151 -2.21 8.06 14.44
CA MET A 151 -1.15 7.11 14.14
C MET A 151 -1.14 5.93 15.12
N GLY A 152 -1.29 6.20 16.42
CA GLY A 152 -1.38 5.16 17.45
C GLY A 152 -2.51 4.17 17.18
N GLY A 153 -3.67 4.65 16.75
CA GLY A 153 -4.81 3.81 16.36
C GLY A 153 -4.50 2.92 15.17
N ILE A 154 -3.90 3.47 14.10
CA ILE A 154 -3.46 2.67 12.95
C ILE A 154 -2.49 1.56 13.39
N MET A 155 -1.45 1.92 14.16
CA MET A 155 -0.42 0.98 14.60
C MET A 155 -0.98 -0.12 15.50
N ALA A 156 -1.96 0.19 16.35
CA ALA A 156 -2.59 -0.78 17.24
C ALA A 156 -3.43 -1.83 16.48
N HIS A 157 -4.10 -1.43 15.39
CA HIS A 157 -5.04 -2.28 14.65
C HIS A 157 -4.47 -2.89 13.36
N VAL A 158 -3.28 -2.46 12.91
CA VAL A 158 -2.76 -2.81 11.58
C VAL A 158 -2.69 -4.29 11.30
N LYS A 159 -2.33 -5.13 12.27
CA LYS A 159 -2.24 -6.59 12.09
C LYS A 159 -3.59 -7.21 11.74
N GLY A 160 -4.66 -6.83 12.45
CA GLY A 160 -6.02 -7.26 12.15
C GLY A 160 -6.54 -6.75 10.81
N MET A 161 -6.08 -5.57 10.37
CA MET A 161 -6.47 -4.98 9.10
C MET A 161 -5.72 -5.59 7.90
N CYS A 162 -4.55 -6.22 8.09
CA CYS A 162 -3.68 -6.69 7.00
C CYS A 162 -4.39 -7.63 6.03
N ALA A 163 -5.26 -8.53 6.48
CA ALA A 163 -5.98 -9.42 5.58
C ALA A 163 -6.86 -8.67 4.56
N VAL A 164 -7.26 -7.43 4.84
CA VAL A 164 -8.06 -6.56 3.94
C VAL A 164 -7.17 -5.61 3.15
N THR A 165 -6.17 -5.00 3.78
CA THR A 165 -5.28 -4.02 3.15
C THR A 165 -4.20 -4.66 2.29
N ASN A 166 -3.94 -5.95 2.50
CA ASN A 166 -2.95 -6.80 1.82
C ASN A 166 -3.58 -8.18 1.57
N PRO A 167 -4.59 -8.28 0.67
CA PRO A 167 -5.55 -9.38 0.67
C PRO A 167 -5.08 -10.67 -0.03
N LEU A 168 -3.91 -10.68 -0.65
CA LEU A 168 -3.43 -11.81 -1.46
C LEU A 168 -2.23 -12.51 -0.80
N VAL A 169 -2.03 -13.79 -1.09
CA VAL A 169 -0.76 -14.47 -0.78
C VAL A 169 0.43 -13.67 -1.30
N ASN A 170 0.29 -13.08 -2.49
CA ASN A 170 1.31 -12.27 -3.13
C ASN A 170 1.60 -10.95 -2.39
N SER A 171 0.67 -10.40 -1.64
CA SER A 171 0.85 -9.20 -0.82
C SER A 171 2.01 -9.34 0.17
N TYR A 172 2.13 -10.49 0.79
CA TYR A 172 3.18 -10.77 1.79
C TYR A 172 4.55 -10.97 1.15
N LYS A 173 4.61 -11.40 -0.12
CA LYS A 173 5.85 -11.39 -0.90
C LYS A 173 6.37 -9.97 -1.17
N ARG A 174 5.50 -8.95 -1.16
CA ARG A 174 5.89 -7.55 -1.17
C ARG A 174 6.42 -7.12 0.20
N LEU A 175 5.68 -7.38 1.27
CA LEU A 175 6.00 -6.90 2.62
C LEU A 175 7.28 -7.54 3.19
N THR A 176 7.52 -8.82 2.93
CA THR A 176 8.68 -9.57 3.46
C THR A 176 9.95 -9.46 2.61
N SER A 177 9.87 -8.89 1.40
CA SER A 177 11.00 -8.87 0.47
C SER A 177 12.11 -7.87 0.82
N GLY A 178 11.90 -6.96 1.77
CA GLY A 178 12.87 -5.92 2.14
C GLY A 178 13.09 -4.82 1.10
N CYS A 179 12.34 -4.84 -0.01
CA CYS A 179 12.46 -3.87 -1.10
C CYS A 179 11.36 -2.81 -1.00
N ASP A 180 11.64 -1.67 -0.39
CA ASP A 180 10.80 -0.45 -0.33
C ASP A 180 9.38 -0.63 0.24
N ALA A 181 9.10 -1.76 0.88
CA ALA A 181 7.83 -2.03 1.57
C ALA A 181 8.04 -2.05 3.09
N PRO A 182 7.08 -1.56 3.88
CA PRO A 182 7.16 -1.60 5.33
C PRO A 182 7.00 -3.04 5.82
N ARG A 183 7.83 -3.42 6.80
CA ARG A 183 7.66 -4.65 7.57
C ARG A 183 7.41 -4.33 9.04
N ASP A 184 8.20 -3.39 9.57
CA ASP A 184 8.15 -3.01 10.97
C ASP A 184 7.00 -2.03 11.24
N ILE A 185 6.32 -2.17 12.39
CA ILE A 185 5.23 -1.29 12.84
C ILE A 185 5.85 -0.07 13.52
N ILE A 186 6.33 0.86 12.71
CA ILE A 186 7.00 2.09 13.14
C ILE A 186 6.56 3.28 12.29
N TRP A 187 6.78 4.48 12.80
CA TRP A 187 6.54 5.73 12.09
C TRP A 187 7.79 6.63 12.05
N THR A 188 7.89 7.50 11.05
CA THR A 188 9.00 8.43 10.89
C THR A 188 8.69 9.59 9.96
N THR A 189 9.45 10.67 10.11
CA THR A 189 9.48 11.81 9.17
C THR A 189 10.52 11.64 8.04
N LYS A 190 11.43 10.66 8.13
CA LYS A 190 12.69 10.62 7.34
C LYS A 190 12.89 9.41 6.45
N ASN A 191 12.24 8.28 6.70
CA ASN A 191 12.50 7.02 5.99
C ASN A 191 11.29 6.57 5.15
N HIS A 192 11.55 5.94 4.00
CA HIS A 192 10.50 5.44 3.10
C HIS A 192 10.03 4.00 3.41
N ASN A 193 10.77 3.24 4.26
CA ASN A 193 10.46 1.83 4.54
C ASN A 193 9.78 1.63 5.91
N THR A 194 8.88 2.52 6.26
CA THR A 194 8.14 2.49 7.53
C THR A 194 6.64 2.32 7.29
N LEU A 195 5.92 1.81 8.28
CA LEU A 195 4.46 1.64 8.24
C LEU A 195 3.78 2.97 7.94
N LEU A 196 4.13 3.99 8.72
CA LEU A 196 3.62 5.35 8.60
C LEU A 196 4.77 6.32 8.32
N ARG A 197 4.58 7.17 7.35
CA ARG A 197 5.50 8.25 7.03
C ARG A 197 4.78 9.59 7.14
N ILE A 198 5.46 10.57 7.73
CA ILE A 198 4.97 11.94 7.76
C ILE A 198 5.71 12.73 6.69
N PRO A 199 5.07 13.09 5.57
CA PRO A 199 5.68 13.95 4.55
C PRO A 199 6.16 15.27 5.13
N PHE A 200 7.09 15.93 4.45
CA PHE A 200 7.72 17.17 4.94
C PHE A 200 6.75 18.35 5.06
N MET A 201 5.71 18.39 4.23
CA MET A 201 4.74 19.48 4.21
C MET A 201 3.97 19.57 5.55
N ARG A 202 3.74 20.81 6.00
CA ARG A 202 3.03 21.14 7.26
C ARG A 202 1.89 22.14 6.98
N GLY A 203 1.19 22.55 8.03
CA GLY A 203 0.03 23.44 7.90
C GLY A 203 -1.16 22.71 7.28
N GLU A 204 -1.80 23.32 6.30
CA GLU A 204 -2.94 22.73 5.59
C GLU A 204 -2.60 21.41 4.89
N ASP A 205 -1.34 21.18 4.53
CA ASP A 205 -0.84 19.98 3.85
C ASP A 205 -0.31 18.92 4.81
N THR A 206 -0.43 19.08 6.11
CA THR A 206 -0.04 18.07 7.10
C THR A 206 -0.86 16.81 6.90
N ARG A 207 -0.17 15.67 6.70
CA ARG A 207 -0.81 14.38 6.43
C ARG A 207 0.02 13.22 6.93
N ILE A 208 -0.63 12.10 7.10
CA ILE A 208 -0.03 10.81 7.45
C ILE A 208 -0.11 9.91 6.22
N GLU A 209 1.03 9.42 5.74
CA GLU A 209 1.12 8.48 4.63
C GLU A 209 1.16 7.05 5.17
N LEU A 210 0.14 6.27 4.86
CA LEU A 210 0.04 4.85 5.15
C LEU A 210 0.68 4.08 3.99
N ARG A 211 1.75 3.35 4.24
CA ARG A 211 2.56 2.72 3.19
C ARG A 211 2.37 1.21 3.06
N PHE A 212 1.67 0.59 4.00
CA PHE A 212 1.46 -0.85 4.01
C PHE A 212 0.41 -1.36 3.01
N PRO A 213 -0.69 -0.64 2.70
CA PRO A 213 -1.67 -1.16 1.75
C PRO A 213 -1.06 -1.41 0.36
N ASP A 214 -1.60 -2.36 -0.35
CA ASP A 214 -1.21 -2.63 -1.72
C ASP A 214 -2.39 -2.49 -2.70
N PRO A 215 -2.12 -2.34 -4.00
CA PRO A 215 -3.15 -2.01 -4.97
C PRO A 215 -4.10 -3.17 -5.29
N SER A 216 -3.91 -4.38 -4.76
CA SER A 216 -4.88 -5.48 -4.89
C SER A 216 -6.06 -5.33 -3.91
N ALA A 217 -5.88 -4.50 -2.88
CA ALA A 217 -6.90 -4.26 -1.87
C ALA A 217 -8.15 -3.58 -2.43
N ASN A 218 -9.29 -3.84 -1.78
CA ASN A 218 -10.51 -3.08 -2.02
C ASN A 218 -10.37 -1.70 -1.40
N ALA A 219 -10.43 -0.65 -2.22
CA ALA A 219 -10.21 0.73 -1.79
C ALA A 219 -11.19 1.20 -0.71
N TYR A 220 -12.48 0.83 -0.84
CA TYR A 220 -13.52 1.21 0.12
C TYR A 220 -13.26 0.60 1.49
N LEU A 221 -13.03 -0.71 1.57
CA LEU A 221 -12.77 -1.41 2.82
C LEU A 221 -11.46 -0.94 3.46
N THR A 222 -10.42 -0.73 2.66
CA THR A 222 -9.12 -0.26 3.14
C THR A 222 -9.22 1.13 3.75
N ILE A 223 -9.83 2.08 3.04
CA ILE A 223 -10.00 3.45 3.54
C ILE A 223 -10.90 3.46 4.78
N ALA A 224 -12.01 2.72 4.77
CA ALA A 224 -12.91 2.65 5.92
C ALA A 224 -12.20 2.11 7.18
N LEU A 225 -11.44 1.02 7.06
CA LEU A 225 -10.68 0.46 8.19
C LEU A 225 -9.60 1.42 8.69
N CYS A 226 -8.82 2.03 7.79
CA CYS A 226 -7.78 2.97 8.18
C CYS A 226 -8.35 4.21 8.87
N MET A 227 -9.46 4.76 8.36
CA MET A 227 -10.15 5.88 8.99
C MET A 227 -10.70 5.50 10.37
N ALA A 228 -11.38 4.35 10.47
CA ALA A 228 -11.93 3.88 11.74
C ALA A 228 -10.82 3.63 12.78
N ALA A 229 -9.71 3.01 12.38
CA ALA A 229 -8.57 2.74 13.27
C ALA A 229 -7.94 4.04 13.80
N GLY A 230 -7.72 5.02 12.92
CA GLY A 230 -7.20 6.31 13.35
C GLY A 230 -8.15 7.06 14.28
N LEU A 231 -9.47 7.04 14.01
CA LEU A 231 -10.47 7.67 14.88
C LEU A 231 -10.60 6.95 16.24
N ASP A 232 -10.47 5.63 16.26
CA ASP A 232 -10.40 4.85 17.52
C ASP A 232 -9.17 5.27 18.34
N GLY A 233 -8.03 5.48 17.66
CA GLY A 233 -6.82 5.99 18.29
C GLY A 233 -7.01 7.37 18.93
N ILE A 234 -7.69 8.30 18.25
CA ILE A 234 -8.06 9.60 18.82
C ILE A 234 -8.98 9.43 20.01
N ALA A 235 -10.03 8.61 19.90
CA ALA A 235 -11.00 8.40 20.96
C ALA A 235 -10.40 7.76 22.22
N LYS A 236 -9.41 6.90 22.05
CA LYS A 236 -8.73 6.17 23.13
C LYS A 236 -7.41 6.81 23.57
N HIS A 237 -6.98 7.89 22.91
CA HIS A 237 -5.70 8.56 23.14
C HIS A 237 -4.50 7.60 23.01
N LEU A 238 -4.50 6.77 21.95
CA LEU A 238 -3.44 5.79 21.72
C LEU A 238 -2.14 6.46 21.28
N ASP A 239 -1.05 6.20 22.01
CA ASP A 239 0.27 6.74 21.71
C ASP A 239 0.97 5.90 20.62
N PRO A 240 1.45 6.48 19.50
CA PRO A 240 2.23 5.78 18.51
C PRO A 240 3.66 5.43 18.95
N GLY A 241 4.07 5.86 20.14
CA GLY A 241 5.45 5.77 20.61
C GLY A 241 6.39 6.80 19.96
N ALA A 242 7.66 6.68 20.26
CA ALA A 242 8.67 7.60 19.73
C ALA A 242 8.91 7.42 18.22
N GLU A 243 9.23 8.52 17.54
CA GLU A 243 9.66 8.46 16.13
C GLU A 243 10.88 7.53 15.98
N SER A 244 10.80 6.63 15.01
CA SER A 244 11.90 5.71 14.73
C SER A 244 13.03 6.40 13.98
N ALA A 245 14.18 6.52 14.63
CA ALA A 245 15.38 7.02 14.00
C ALA A 245 15.89 6.08 12.88
N ARG A 246 16.71 6.60 11.96
CA ARG A 246 17.32 5.92 10.78
C ARG A 246 17.92 4.53 11.02
N LEU A 247 18.16 4.15 12.26
CA LEU A 247 18.97 2.98 12.65
C LEU A 247 18.22 1.63 12.63
N PHE A 248 16.90 1.62 12.47
CA PHE A 248 16.15 0.34 12.59
C PHE A 248 16.24 -0.56 11.35
N ALA A 249 16.40 -0.02 10.16
CA ALA A 249 16.53 -0.80 8.93
C ALA A 249 17.79 -1.72 8.89
N SER A 250 18.80 -1.40 9.71
CA SER A 250 20.06 -2.17 9.82
C SER A 250 20.12 -3.11 11.03
N ARG A 251 19.07 -3.15 11.88
CA ARG A 251 19.05 -3.99 13.09
C ARG A 251 18.57 -5.40 12.78
N THR A 252 19.11 -6.35 13.54
CA THR A 252 18.65 -7.73 13.53
C THR A 252 17.24 -7.84 14.13
N GLU A 253 16.51 -8.90 13.81
CA GLU A 253 15.18 -9.14 14.38
C GLU A 253 15.23 -9.23 15.92
N ALA A 254 16.32 -9.79 16.49
CA ALA A 254 16.51 -9.84 17.93
C ALA A 254 16.66 -8.43 18.57
N GLU A 255 17.38 -7.53 17.90
CA GLU A 255 17.51 -6.14 18.37
C GLU A 255 16.21 -5.35 18.24
N LYS A 256 15.40 -5.61 17.19
CA LYS A 256 14.08 -5.01 17.04
C LYS A 256 13.13 -5.49 18.13
N ALA A 257 13.09 -6.80 18.38
CA ALA A 257 12.27 -7.38 19.45
C ALA A 257 12.67 -6.83 20.83
N ALA A 258 13.98 -6.69 21.12
CA ALA A 258 14.47 -6.10 22.35
C ALA A 258 14.09 -4.61 22.51
N ALA A 259 13.89 -3.90 21.38
CA ALA A 259 13.41 -2.54 21.35
C ALA A 259 11.87 -2.41 21.36
N GLY A 260 11.15 -3.54 21.47
CA GLY A 260 9.68 -3.55 21.46
C GLY A 260 9.07 -3.25 20.08
N ILE A 261 9.86 -3.37 19.00
CA ILE A 261 9.37 -3.15 17.65
C ILE A 261 8.71 -4.43 17.15
N ASP A 262 7.44 -4.30 16.83
CA ASP A 262 6.63 -5.37 16.26
C ASP A 262 6.62 -5.29 14.72
N HIS A 263 6.17 -6.33 14.04
CA HIS A 263 6.13 -6.39 12.58
C HIS A 263 4.75 -6.82 12.05
N LEU A 264 4.50 -6.48 10.79
CA LEU A 264 3.33 -6.94 10.04
C LEU A 264 3.36 -8.47 9.88
N PRO A 265 2.21 -9.11 9.68
CA PRO A 265 2.15 -10.55 9.37
C PRO A 265 3.06 -10.90 8.18
N ASP A 266 3.75 -12.03 8.25
CA ASP A 266 4.63 -12.50 7.18
C ASP A 266 3.88 -13.32 6.11
N THR A 267 2.66 -13.74 6.39
CA THR A 267 1.83 -14.56 5.50
C THR A 267 0.35 -14.17 5.53
N LEU A 268 -0.39 -14.51 4.47
CA LEU A 268 -1.85 -14.36 4.45
C LEU A 268 -2.50 -15.14 5.58
N ARG A 269 -1.98 -16.34 5.90
CA ARG A 269 -2.49 -17.17 7.00
C ARG A 269 -2.42 -16.45 8.35
N GLU A 270 -1.29 -15.81 8.65
CA GLU A 270 -1.11 -15.03 9.89
C GLU A 270 -2.04 -13.82 9.93
N ALA A 271 -2.13 -13.08 8.83
CA ALA A 271 -3.03 -11.92 8.75
C ALA A 271 -4.49 -12.29 8.95
N VAL A 272 -4.90 -13.43 8.39
CA VAL A 272 -6.27 -13.96 8.58
C VAL A 272 -6.51 -14.36 10.03
N ALA A 273 -5.51 -14.96 10.70
CA ALA A 273 -5.62 -15.30 12.11
C ALA A 273 -5.76 -14.04 12.99
N PHE A 274 -4.96 -12.99 12.73
CA PHE A 274 -5.12 -11.70 13.42
C PHE A 274 -6.49 -11.08 13.18
N MET A 275 -6.99 -11.10 11.94
CA MET A 275 -8.33 -10.56 11.63
C MET A 275 -9.44 -11.34 12.34
N GLU A 276 -9.33 -12.67 12.42
CA GLU A 276 -10.32 -13.53 13.08
C GLU A 276 -10.42 -13.28 14.58
N GLU A 277 -9.33 -12.85 15.22
CA GLU A 277 -9.29 -12.52 16.65
C GLU A 277 -9.63 -11.04 16.94
N ASP A 278 -9.50 -10.17 15.95
CA ASP A 278 -9.61 -8.72 16.14
C ASP A 278 -11.06 -8.26 16.29
N SER A 279 -11.43 -7.86 17.51
CA SER A 279 -12.75 -7.33 17.82
C SER A 279 -13.04 -5.97 17.17
N PHE A 280 -12.00 -5.17 16.90
CA PHE A 280 -12.14 -3.88 16.23
C PHE A 280 -12.55 -4.06 14.77
N VAL A 281 -11.88 -4.95 14.02
CA VAL A 281 -12.24 -5.23 12.62
C VAL A 281 -13.67 -5.78 12.53
N LYS A 282 -14.07 -6.66 13.44
CA LYS A 282 -15.45 -7.16 13.55
C LYS A 282 -16.46 -6.06 13.83
N MET A 283 -16.11 -5.11 14.68
CA MET A 283 -16.97 -3.95 14.98
C MET A 283 -17.15 -3.06 13.73
N VAL A 284 -16.10 -2.84 12.96
CA VAL A 284 -16.12 -1.94 11.78
C VAL A 284 -16.83 -2.58 10.58
N LEU A 285 -16.49 -3.83 10.26
CA LEU A 285 -16.98 -4.52 9.06
C LEU A 285 -18.23 -5.40 9.30
N GLY A 286 -18.53 -5.69 10.55
CA GLY A 286 -19.57 -6.63 10.94
C GLY A 286 -19.07 -8.08 11.05
N GLN A 287 -19.54 -8.81 12.05
CA GLN A 287 -19.11 -10.19 12.33
C GLN A 287 -19.34 -11.12 11.14
N GLU A 288 -20.53 -11.10 10.54
CA GLU A 288 -20.90 -11.95 9.42
C GLU A 288 -19.97 -11.76 8.21
N PHE A 289 -19.65 -10.50 7.87
CA PHE A 289 -18.69 -10.20 6.80
C PHE A 289 -17.32 -10.77 7.11
N VAL A 290 -16.82 -10.58 8.34
CA VAL A 290 -15.50 -11.06 8.75
C VAL A 290 -15.45 -12.58 8.69
N ASP A 291 -16.47 -13.29 9.14
CA ASP A 291 -16.52 -14.76 9.12
C ASP A 291 -16.44 -15.29 7.67
N LEU A 292 -17.24 -14.76 6.76
CA LEU A 292 -17.23 -15.13 5.34
C LEU A 292 -15.88 -14.78 4.66
N TYR A 293 -15.33 -13.62 4.98
CA TYR A 293 -14.07 -13.18 4.44
C TYR A 293 -12.89 -14.08 4.90
N VAL A 294 -12.85 -14.38 6.18
CA VAL A 294 -11.87 -15.29 6.80
C VAL A 294 -11.94 -16.68 6.17
N GLU A 295 -13.15 -17.24 5.99
CA GLU A 295 -13.33 -18.53 5.32
C GLU A 295 -12.77 -18.51 3.89
N ALA A 296 -13.11 -17.50 3.10
CA ALA A 296 -12.63 -17.35 1.73
C ALA A 296 -11.10 -17.23 1.67
N LYS A 297 -10.48 -16.47 2.61
CA LYS A 297 -9.03 -16.29 2.66
C LYS A 297 -8.28 -17.51 3.17
N LYS A 298 -8.87 -18.28 4.07
CA LYS A 298 -8.35 -19.61 4.47
C LYS A 298 -8.36 -20.59 3.30
N ALA A 299 -9.42 -20.56 2.47
CA ALA A 299 -9.50 -21.37 1.26
C ALA A 299 -8.42 -21.00 0.24
N GLU A 300 -8.21 -19.70 -0.03
CA GLU A 300 -7.13 -19.18 -0.92
C GLU A 300 -5.75 -19.63 -0.43
N TRP A 301 -5.49 -19.53 0.89
CA TRP A 301 -4.23 -19.98 1.46
C TRP A 301 -4.01 -21.48 1.28
N ASN A 302 -5.04 -22.30 1.53
CA ASN A 302 -4.96 -23.75 1.37
C ASN A 302 -4.75 -24.17 -0.09
N GLU A 303 -5.41 -23.48 -1.04
CA GLU A 303 -5.18 -23.68 -2.46
C GLU A 303 -3.72 -23.37 -2.84
N TYR A 304 -3.19 -22.23 -2.38
CA TYR A 304 -1.78 -21.88 -2.61
C TYR A 304 -0.82 -22.93 -2.03
N MET A 305 -1.08 -23.43 -0.81
CA MET A 305 -0.25 -24.45 -0.16
C MET A 305 -0.31 -25.81 -0.84
N SER A 306 -1.33 -26.08 -1.63
CA SER A 306 -1.44 -27.33 -2.41
C SER A 306 -0.64 -27.29 -3.73
N GLN A 307 -0.14 -26.11 -4.13
CA GLN A 307 0.65 -25.98 -5.36
C GLN A 307 2.10 -26.40 -5.12
N VAL A 308 2.69 -27.10 -6.07
CA VAL A 308 4.12 -27.36 -6.12
C VAL A 308 4.77 -26.36 -7.06
N SER A 309 5.62 -25.50 -6.52
CA SER A 309 6.27 -24.45 -7.30
C SER A 309 7.48 -24.97 -8.08
N GLU A 310 7.84 -24.32 -9.20
CA GLU A 310 9.06 -24.62 -9.94
C GLU A 310 10.30 -24.53 -9.03
N TRP A 311 10.33 -23.57 -8.09
CA TRP A 311 11.41 -23.47 -7.13
C TRP A 311 11.55 -24.71 -6.23
N GLU A 312 10.44 -25.31 -5.79
CA GLU A 312 10.46 -26.55 -5.01
C GLU A 312 10.97 -27.73 -5.83
N VAL A 313 10.50 -27.83 -7.08
CA VAL A 313 10.97 -28.86 -8.01
C VAL A 313 12.47 -28.73 -8.25
N ASP A 314 12.97 -27.56 -8.58
CA ASP A 314 14.40 -27.28 -8.81
C ASP A 314 15.25 -27.53 -7.55
N LYS A 315 14.71 -27.21 -6.37
CA LYS A 315 15.42 -27.30 -5.11
C LYS A 315 15.49 -28.72 -4.56
N TYR A 316 14.41 -29.49 -4.70
CA TYR A 316 14.23 -30.73 -3.95
C TYR A 316 14.17 -32.00 -4.81
N LEU A 317 13.73 -31.93 -6.07
CA LEU A 317 13.48 -33.13 -6.90
C LEU A 317 14.68 -34.08 -6.98
N TYR A 318 15.91 -33.52 -7.01
CA TYR A 318 17.15 -34.32 -7.13
C TYR A 318 17.98 -34.40 -5.83
N ARG A 319 17.48 -33.86 -4.72
CA ARG A 319 18.24 -33.78 -3.47
C ARG A 319 17.66 -34.58 -2.33
N THR A 320 16.46 -35.06 -2.52
CA THR A 320 15.74 -36.00 -1.62
C THR A 320 15.42 -37.27 -2.38
#